data_c407f3eeaf8e52e08f28477ab46cd3f9
#
_entry.id   c407f3eeaf8e52e08f28477ab46cd3f9
#
_cell.length_a   1.000
_cell.length_b   1.000
_cell.length_c   1.000
_cell.angle_alpha   90.00
_cell.angle_beta   90.00
_cell.angle_gamma   90.00
#
_symmetry.space_group_name_H-M   'P 1'
#
loop_
_entity.id
_entity.type
_entity.pdbx_description
1 polymer ?
#
loop_
_entity_poly.entity_id
_entity_poly.type
_entity_poly.pdbx_seq_one_letter_code
_entity_poly.pdbx_strand_id
1 'polypeptide(L)'
;GLYQMKPETPFITGMEAAGTVETVGPGVSQFKPGDRVVAMVDHGAYAEKVSAPATRVFALPDTMPFDDACALMCAWGTAHHALRQRARLQSGETLLVLGGAGSTGLAAISIGKAIGARVIAVASSDTKRAACLESGADVALPYEDLRDALKRETGGRGVDVAFDPVGGAAFEVAARAMARTGRLLVVGFASGEIPKLAANLVLLKESSVVGVFWGNFVNTEPELYAENNRELFDWHTRSVIRTRIDESRP
;
A
#
# COMPACT_ATOMS: atom_id res chain seq x y z
N GLY A 1 20.87 6.67 2.51
CA GLY A 1 19.63 6.18 2.63
C GLY A 1 19.27 5.49 3.92
N LEU A 2 18.01 5.71 4.33
CA LEU A 2 17.40 5.04 5.49
C LEU A 2 16.58 3.79 5.12
N TYR A 3 16.61 3.41 3.83
CA TYR A 3 15.87 2.22 3.36
C TYR A 3 16.57 0.94 3.81
N GLN A 4 15.80 -0.11 4.10
CA GLN A 4 16.30 -1.36 4.68
C GLN A 4 17.20 -2.15 3.71
N MET A 5 16.93 -2.08 2.40
CA MET A 5 17.76 -2.70 1.38
C MET A 5 18.77 -1.70 0.83
N LYS A 6 20.04 -2.09 0.81
CA LYS A 6 21.16 -1.26 0.32
C LYS A 6 22.00 -2.10 -0.65
N PRO A 7 21.62 -2.16 -1.94
CA PRO A 7 22.43 -2.85 -2.95
C PRO A 7 23.81 -2.24 -3.05
N GLU A 8 24.80 -3.06 -3.40
CA GLU A 8 26.15 -2.57 -3.71
C GLU A 8 26.12 -1.73 -4.98
N THR A 9 26.87 -0.63 -4.98
CA THR A 9 26.97 0.27 -6.15
C THR A 9 28.10 -0.18 -7.09
N PRO A 10 27.94 -0.05 -8.43
CA PRO A 10 26.77 0.50 -9.14
C PRO A 10 25.62 -0.49 -9.26
N PHE A 11 24.34 -0.03 -9.22
CA PHE A 11 23.16 -0.85 -9.48
C PHE A 11 22.11 -0.06 -10.24
N ILE A 12 21.24 -0.77 -10.97
CA ILE A 12 20.04 -0.21 -11.62
C ILE A 12 18.90 -0.22 -10.62
N THR A 13 18.16 0.86 -10.51
CA THR A 13 16.98 0.97 -9.64
C THR A 13 15.74 0.29 -10.25
N GLY A 14 14.60 0.37 -9.55
CA GLY A 14 13.33 -0.23 -9.96
C GLY A 14 13.14 -1.62 -9.39
N MET A 15 11.96 -1.87 -8.85
CA MET A 15 11.60 -3.13 -8.21
C MET A 15 10.47 -3.86 -8.94
N GLU A 16 9.76 -3.20 -9.83
CA GLU A 16 8.55 -3.67 -10.51
C GLU A 16 8.77 -3.61 -12.00
N ALA A 17 8.44 -4.68 -12.71
CA ALA A 17 8.51 -4.74 -14.16
C ALA A 17 7.32 -5.52 -14.72
N ALA A 18 6.70 -5.00 -15.78
CA ALA A 18 5.67 -5.71 -16.51
C ALA A 18 6.03 -5.75 -17.99
N GLY A 19 5.71 -6.85 -18.64
CA GLY A 19 6.05 -7.04 -20.05
C GLY A 19 5.76 -8.45 -20.53
N THR A 20 6.51 -8.89 -21.52
CA THR A 20 6.41 -10.24 -22.09
C THR A 20 7.65 -11.07 -21.77
N VAL A 21 7.43 -12.33 -21.47
CA VAL A 21 8.52 -13.30 -21.26
C VAL A 21 9.33 -13.44 -22.56
N GLU A 22 10.62 -13.19 -22.51
CA GLU A 22 11.52 -13.41 -23.65
C GLU A 22 12.06 -14.85 -23.64
N THR A 23 12.57 -15.27 -22.48
CA THR A 23 13.12 -16.62 -22.29
C THR A 23 12.79 -17.12 -20.88
N VAL A 24 12.82 -18.43 -20.67
CA VAL A 24 12.67 -19.07 -19.37
C VAL A 24 13.93 -19.87 -19.02
N GLY A 25 14.28 -19.88 -17.74
CA GLY A 25 15.41 -20.65 -17.23
C GLY A 25 15.09 -22.15 -17.12
N PRO A 26 16.11 -22.98 -16.88
CA PRO A 26 15.95 -24.42 -16.66
C PRO A 26 14.94 -24.71 -15.54
N GLY A 27 14.04 -25.66 -15.74
CA GLY A 27 13.06 -26.11 -14.76
C GLY A 27 11.83 -25.20 -14.58
N VAL A 28 11.75 -24.08 -15.28
CA VAL A 28 10.55 -23.22 -15.28
C VAL A 28 9.55 -23.77 -16.29
N SER A 29 8.40 -24.25 -15.82
CA SER A 29 7.33 -24.82 -16.67
C SER A 29 6.04 -24.01 -16.66
N GLN A 30 5.90 -23.04 -15.73
CA GLN A 30 4.68 -22.22 -15.56
C GLN A 30 4.59 -21.05 -16.55
N PHE A 31 5.67 -20.73 -17.24
CA PHE A 31 5.73 -19.65 -18.24
C PHE A 31 6.40 -20.11 -19.51
N LYS A 32 6.09 -19.43 -20.62
CA LYS A 32 6.75 -19.59 -21.93
C LYS A 32 6.99 -18.22 -22.58
N PRO A 33 7.89 -18.14 -23.57
CA PRO A 33 8.08 -16.92 -24.36
C PRO A 33 6.76 -16.41 -24.93
N GLY A 34 6.54 -15.09 -24.83
CA GLY A 34 5.32 -14.40 -25.25
C GLY A 34 4.25 -14.25 -24.16
N ASP A 35 4.34 -14.94 -23.04
CA ASP A 35 3.39 -14.75 -21.95
C ASP A 35 3.49 -13.33 -21.36
N ARG A 36 2.34 -12.71 -21.10
CA ARG A 36 2.24 -11.40 -20.44
C ARG A 36 2.37 -11.58 -18.94
N VAL A 37 3.33 -10.86 -18.33
CA VAL A 37 3.67 -11.04 -16.92
C VAL A 37 3.97 -9.70 -16.24
N VAL A 38 3.85 -9.71 -14.92
CA VAL A 38 4.47 -8.73 -14.02
C VAL A 38 5.41 -9.44 -13.07
N ALA A 39 6.52 -8.81 -12.75
CA ALA A 39 7.56 -9.35 -11.90
C ALA A 39 7.93 -8.37 -10.78
N MET A 40 8.28 -8.95 -9.62
CA MET A 40 8.86 -8.22 -8.50
C MET A 40 10.33 -8.62 -8.35
N VAL A 41 11.24 -7.65 -8.37
CA VAL A 41 12.67 -7.85 -8.18
C VAL A 41 13.20 -6.96 -7.05
N ASP A 42 14.37 -7.27 -6.54
CA ASP A 42 14.96 -6.44 -5.47
C ASP A 42 15.48 -5.09 -6.00
N HIS A 43 15.97 -5.09 -7.25
CA HIS A 43 16.43 -3.92 -8.02
C HIS A 43 16.59 -4.32 -9.50
N GLY A 44 16.84 -3.36 -10.39
CA GLY A 44 17.16 -3.64 -11.79
C GLY A 44 15.99 -3.53 -12.75
N ALA A 45 14.79 -3.15 -12.30
CA ALA A 45 13.61 -3.10 -13.17
C ALA A 45 13.58 -1.90 -14.11
N TYR A 46 14.38 -0.83 -13.89
CA TYR A 46 14.50 0.27 -14.84
C TYR A 46 15.44 -0.11 -16.00
N ALA A 47 15.04 -1.09 -16.77
CA ALA A 47 15.78 -1.65 -17.89
C ALA A 47 14.81 -2.23 -18.94
N GLU A 48 15.28 -2.35 -20.18
CA GLU A 48 14.52 -2.98 -21.27
C GLU A 48 14.24 -4.47 -21.02
N LYS A 49 15.13 -5.13 -20.25
CA LYS A 49 15.03 -6.54 -19.89
C LYS A 49 15.44 -6.73 -18.44
N VAL A 50 14.71 -7.57 -17.73
CA VAL A 50 14.97 -7.93 -16.34
C VAL A 50 14.88 -9.45 -16.17
N SER A 51 15.75 -10.00 -15.33
CA SER A 51 15.67 -11.39 -14.88
C SER A 51 15.03 -11.44 -13.51
N ALA A 52 14.01 -12.27 -13.35
CA ALA A 52 13.29 -12.43 -12.09
C ALA A 52 13.13 -13.91 -11.71
N PRO A 53 13.18 -14.27 -10.41
CA PRO A 53 12.81 -15.60 -9.95
C PRO A 53 11.36 -15.91 -10.35
N ALA A 54 11.12 -17.09 -10.89
CA ALA A 54 9.78 -17.48 -11.35
C ALA A 54 8.71 -17.44 -10.24
N THR A 55 9.10 -17.55 -8.97
CA THR A 55 8.23 -17.43 -7.80
C THR A 55 7.76 -15.99 -7.52
N ARG A 56 8.37 -15.01 -8.17
CA ARG A 56 8.02 -13.57 -8.06
C ARG A 56 7.46 -13.01 -9.38
N VAL A 57 7.09 -13.89 -10.31
CA VAL A 57 6.48 -13.56 -11.60
C VAL A 57 5.02 -14.01 -11.59
N PHE A 58 4.12 -13.15 -12.08
CA PHE A 58 2.68 -13.42 -12.11
C PHE A 58 2.16 -13.19 -13.53
N ALA A 59 1.35 -14.14 -14.01
CA ALA A 59 0.65 -13.98 -15.28
C ALA A 59 -0.36 -12.85 -15.20
N LEU A 60 -0.45 -12.05 -16.25
CA LEU A 60 -1.39 -10.94 -16.36
C LEU A 60 -2.61 -11.33 -17.19
N PRO A 61 -3.80 -10.85 -16.80
CA PRO A 61 -4.96 -10.85 -17.70
C PRO A 61 -4.61 -10.15 -19.04
N ASP A 62 -5.14 -10.65 -20.16
CA ASP A 62 -4.86 -10.08 -21.49
C ASP A 62 -5.24 -8.60 -21.61
N THR A 63 -6.27 -8.20 -20.88
CA THR A 63 -6.81 -6.82 -20.88
C THR A 63 -6.10 -5.86 -19.94
N MET A 64 -5.21 -6.34 -19.07
CA MET A 64 -4.53 -5.48 -18.07
C MET A 64 -3.36 -4.72 -18.72
N PRO A 65 -3.34 -3.37 -18.69
CA PRO A 65 -2.18 -2.60 -19.13
C PRO A 65 -0.94 -2.88 -18.28
N PHE A 66 0.25 -2.81 -18.86
CA PHE A 66 1.51 -3.10 -18.16
C PHE A 66 1.84 -2.08 -17.07
N ASP A 67 1.53 -0.81 -17.28
CA ASP A 67 1.71 0.26 -16.31
C ASP A 67 0.80 0.06 -15.07
N ASP A 68 -0.48 -0.30 -15.28
CA ASP A 68 -1.38 -0.68 -14.19
C ASP A 68 -0.84 -1.89 -13.43
N ALA A 69 -0.36 -2.91 -14.15
CA ALA A 69 0.21 -4.11 -13.52
C ALA A 69 1.42 -3.78 -12.64
N CYS A 70 2.35 -2.92 -13.10
CA CYS A 70 3.47 -2.44 -12.29
C CYS A 70 2.98 -1.71 -11.04
N ALA A 71 2.03 -0.79 -11.17
CA ALA A 71 1.51 -0.01 -10.04
C ALA A 71 0.89 -0.92 -8.96
N LEU A 72 0.25 -2.03 -9.35
CA LEU A 72 -0.40 -2.96 -8.43
C LEU A 72 0.58 -3.77 -7.55
N MET A 73 1.87 -3.82 -7.85
CA MET A 73 2.79 -4.72 -7.14
C MET A 73 3.16 -4.21 -5.74
N CYS A 74 4.09 -3.27 -5.62
CA CYS A 74 4.64 -2.87 -4.33
C CYS A 74 3.66 -2.05 -3.50
N ALA A 75 3.13 -0.97 -4.09
CA ALA A 75 2.29 -0.04 -3.36
C ALA A 75 0.94 -0.68 -2.96
N TRP A 76 0.29 -1.34 -3.89
CA TRP A 76 -0.99 -2.01 -3.66
C TRP A 76 -0.83 -3.30 -2.87
N GLY A 77 0.22 -4.09 -3.15
CA GLY A 77 0.56 -5.28 -2.36
C GLY A 77 0.82 -4.93 -0.89
N THR A 78 1.54 -3.83 -0.63
CA THR A 78 1.77 -3.33 0.73
C THR A 78 0.46 -2.95 1.41
N ALA A 79 -0.39 -2.15 0.75
CA ALA A 79 -1.66 -1.71 1.31
C ALA A 79 -2.63 -2.88 1.52
N HIS A 80 -2.68 -3.82 0.58
CA HIS A 80 -3.50 -5.03 0.68
C HIS A 80 -3.10 -5.88 1.89
N HIS A 81 -1.81 -6.22 2.01
CA HIS A 81 -1.29 -6.95 3.16
C HIS A 81 -1.58 -6.24 4.48
N ALA A 82 -1.35 -4.92 4.52
CA ALA A 82 -1.62 -4.10 5.70
C ALA A 82 -3.08 -4.17 6.15
N LEU A 83 -4.02 -4.01 5.21
CA LEU A 83 -5.44 -3.91 5.53
C LEU A 83 -6.10 -5.28 5.71
N ARG A 84 -5.77 -6.28 4.88
CA ARG A 84 -6.38 -7.63 4.92
C ARG A 84 -5.79 -8.49 6.01
N GLN A 85 -4.46 -8.65 6.06
CA GLN A 85 -3.81 -9.57 7.00
C GLN A 85 -3.46 -8.90 8.33
N ARG A 86 -2.86 -7.69 8.28
CA ARG A 86 -2.35 -7.07 9.52
C ARG A 86 -3.45 -6.38 10.31
N ALA A 87 -4.26 -5.53 9.69
CA ALA A 87 -5.38 -4.86 10.36
C ALA A 87 -6.63 -5.73 10.45
N ARG A 88 -6.85 -6.65 9.51
CA ARG A 88 -8.11 -7.38 9.34
C ARG A 88 -9.28 -6.41 9.27
N LEU A 89 -9.15 -5.39 8.42
CA LEU A 89 -10.16 -4.34 8.23
C LEU A 89 -11.50 -4.96 7.84
N GLN A 90 -12.56 -4.51 8.50
CA GLN A 90 -13.93 -4.98 8.28
C GLN A 90 -14.79 -3.92 7.58
N SER A 91 -15.82 -4.35 6.89
CA SER A 91 -16.85 -3.45 6.36
C SER A 91 -17.50 -2.66 7.50
N GLY A 92 -17.74 -1.36 7.28
CA GLY A 92 -18.32 -0.44 8.25
C GLY A 92 -17.33 0.16 9.26
N GLU A 93 -16.08 -0.30 9.31
CA GLU A 93 -15.03 0.33 10.11
C GLU A 93 -14.58 1.67 9.49
N THR A 94 -14.03 2.54 10.32
CA THR A 94 -13.43 3.81 9.88
C THR A 94 -11.93 3.64 9.72
N LEU A 95 -11.44 3.79 8.47
CA LEU A 95 -10.02 3.78 8.11
C LEU A 95 -9.50 5.20 7.97
N LEU A 96 -8.46 5.56 8.75
CA LEU A 96 -7.65 6.75 8.56
C LEU A 96 -6.44 6.41 7.68
N VAL A 97 -6.18 7.19 6.63
CA VAL A 97 -5.02 7.04 5.75
C VAL A 97 -4.18 8.32 5.82
N LEU A 98 -3.04 8.27 6.49
CA LEU A 98 -2.04 9.34 6.46
C LEU A 98 -1.27 9.28 5.14
N GLY A 99 -0.86 10.44 4.60
CA GLY A 99 -0.16 10.49 3.31
C GLY A 99 -1.02 9.95 2.15
N GLY A 100 -2.32 10.21 2.21
CA GLY A 100 -3.32 9.60 1.33
C GLY A 100 -3.07 9.73 -0.16
N ALA A 101 -2.36 10.78 -0.61
CA ALA A 101 -2.05 11.01 -2.02
C ALA A 101 -0.73 10.36 -2.50
N GLY A 102 0.02 9.68 -1.62
CA GLY A 102 1.14 8.84 -2.03
C GLY A 102 0.65 7.50 -2.62
N SER A 103 1.51 6.79 -3.36
CA SER A 103 1.13 5.53 -4.03
C SER A 103 0.49 4.51 -3.08
N THR A 104 1.10 4.25 -1.92
CA THR A 104 0.54 3.35 -0.90
C THR A 104 -0.72 3.91 -0.24
N GLY A 105 -0.82 5.24 -0.12
CA GLY A 105 -2.01 5.92 0.42
C GLY A 105 -3.22 5.79 -0.50
N LEU A 106 -3.06 6.06 -1.79
CA LEU A 106 -4.12 5.89 -2.80
C LEU A 106 -4.58 4.42 -2.87
N ALA A 107 -3.62 3.49 -2.81
CA ALA A 107 -3.92 2.07 -2.74
C ALA A 107 -4.74 1.72 -1.48
N ALA A 108 -4.34 2.23 -0.31
CA ALA A 108 -5.05 1.97 0.95
C ALA A 108 -6.47 2.55 0.93
N ILE A 109 -6.67 3.74 0.35
CA ILE A 109 -8.00 4.35 0.15
C ILE A 109 -8.87 3.42 -0.70
N SER A 110 -8.41 3.06 -1.89
CA SER A 110 -9.18 2.26 -2.83
C SER A 110 -9.49 0.86 -2.28
N ILE A 111 -8.51 0.18 -1.67
CA ILE A 111 -8.71 -1.13 -1.02
C ILE A 111 -9.67 -1.01 0.18
N GLY A 112 -9.52 0.03 1.00
CA GLY A 112 -10.43 0.29 2.11
C GLY A 112 -11.88 0.44 1.66
N LYS A 113 -12.11 1.14 0.55
CA LYS A 113 -13.45 1.26 -0.08
C LYS A 113 -13.94 -0.07 -0.64
N ALA A 114 -13.08 -0.84 -1.29
CA ALA A 114 -13.43 -2.17 -1.80
C ALA A 114 -13.86 -3.14 -0.69
N ILE A 115 -13.28 -3.01 0.51
CA ILE A 115 -13.66 -3.78 1.71
C ILE A 115 -14.97 -3.25 2.31
N GLY A 116 -15.38 -2.01 2.01
CA GLY A 116 -16.58 -1.38 2.56
C GLY A 116 -16.34 -0.52 3.79
N ALA A 117 -15.12 -0.05 4.01
CA ALA A 117 -14.80 0.88 5.10
C ALA A 117 -15.22 2.32 4.77
N ARG A 118 -15.47 3.12 5.81
CA ARG A 118 -15.48 4.57 5.71
C ARG A 118 -14.04 5.07 5.73
N VAL A 119 -13.60 5.79 4.69
CA VAL A 119 -12.19 6.20 4.54
C VAL A 119 -12.04 7.70 4.75
N ILE A 120 -11.19 8.08 5.72
CA ILE A 120 -10.71 9.44 5.97
C ILE A 120 -9.27 9.52 5.53
N ALA A 121 -8.96 10.29 4.48
CA ALA A 121 -7.61 10.49 3.98
C ALA A 121 -7.02 11.81 4.50
N VAL A 122 -5.69 11.86 4.65
CA VAL A 122 -4.96 13.08 5.03
C VAL A 122 -3.91 13.39 3.99
N ALA A 123 -3.91 14.62 3.45
CA ALA A 123 -2.94 15.06 2.46
C ALA A 123 -2.64 16.57 2.58
N SER A 124 -1.43 16.97 2.12
CA SER A 124 -0.84 18.29 2.40
C SER A 124 -1.31 19.45 1.52
N SER A 125 -2.03 19.19 0.42
CA SER A 125 -2.53 20.26 -0.48
C SER A 125 -3.90 19.93 -1.01
N ASP A 126 -4.62 20.95 -1.53
CA ASP A 126 -5.95 20.77 -2.13
C ASP A 126 -5.93 19.79 -3.29
N THR A 127 -4.94 19.90 -4.18
CA THR A 127 -4.77 18.98 -5.31
C THR A 127 -4.60 17.52 -4.82
N LYS A 128 -3.79 17.32 -3.78
CA LYS A 128 -3.59 15.98 -3.19
C LYS A 128 -4.84 15.48 -2.50
N ARG A 129 -5.60 16.34 -1.83
CA ARG A 129 -6.89 15.97 -1.22
C ARG A 129 -7.93 15.60 -2.28
N ALA A 130 -7.98 16.36 -3.39
CA ALA A 130 -8.83 15.99 -4.53
C ALA A 130 -8.51 14.60 -5.07
N ALA A 131 -7.21 14.26 -5.23
CA ALA A 131 -6.79 12.93 -5.64
C ALA A 131 -7.23 11.82 -4.67
N CYS A 132 -7.22 12.09 -3.36
CA CYS A 132 -7.75 11.14 -2.37
C CYS A 132 -9.26 10.90 -2.55
N LEU A 133 -10.05 11.96 -2.77
CA LEU A 133 -11.49 11.87 -3.01
C LEU A 133 -11.80 11.13 -4.31
N GLU A 134 -11.08 11.42 -5.40
CA GLU A 134 -11.19 10.71 -6.68
C GLU A 134 -10.88 9.21 -6.53
N SER A 135 -9.97 8.85 -5.61
CA SER A 135 -9.62 7.45 -5.31
C SER A 135 -10.61 6.77 -4.37
N GLY A 136 -11.67 7.47 -3.95
CA GLY A 136 -12.78 6.93 -3.19
C GLY A 136 -12.80 7.28 -1.69
N ALA A 137 -11.92 8.16 -1.19
CA ALA A 137 -12.02 8.61 0.20
C ALA A 137 -13.36 9.33 0.44
N ASP A 138 -14.02 9.06 1.57
CA ASP A 138 -15.25 9.74 1.95
C ASP A 138 -14.99 11.17 2.43
N VAL A 139 -13.80 11.37 3.03
CA VAL A 139 -13.34 12.68 3.53
C VAL A 139 -11.85 12.81 3.28
N ALA A 140 -11.40 14.00 2.87
CA ALA A 140 -9.98 14.32 2.75
C ALA A 140 -9.65 15.56 3.60
N LEU A 141 -8.77 15.39 4.57
CA LEU A 141 -8.40 16.40 5.57
C LEU A 141 -6.99 16.94 5.33
N PRO A 142 -6.72 18.21 5.69
CA PRO A 142 -5.36 18.72 5.81
C PRO A 142 -4.69 18.19 7.08
N TYR A 143 -3.38 18.41 7.21
CA TYR A 143 -2.63 18.11 8.44
C TYR A 143 -2.86 19.16 9.55
N GLU A 144 -3.22 20.38 9.17
CA GLU A 144 -3.57 21.46 10.07
C GLU A 144 -4.86 21.08 10.85
N ASP A 145 -4.87 21.28 12.16
CA ASP A 145 -6.01 20.99 13.04
C ASP A 145 -6.56 19.55 12.93
N LEU A 146 -5.71 18.60 12.44
CA LEU A 146 -6.09 17.22 12.16
C LEU A 146 -6.79 16.56 13.36
N ARG A 147 -6.33 16.81 14.60
CA ARG A 147 -6.91 16.23 15.81
C ARG A 147 -8.39 16.58 15.96
N ASP A 148 -8.72 17.86 15.83
CA ASP A 148 -10.08 18.33 16.00
C ASP A 148 -10.96 17.95 14.81
N ALA A 149 -10.39 17.94 13.60
CA ALA A 149 -11.05 17.43 12.42
C ALA A 149 -11.43 15.94 12.57
N LEU A 150 -10.51 15.08 13.00
CA LEU A 150 -10.79 13.65 13.26
C LEU A 150 -11.86 13.46 14.34
N LYS A 151 -11.81 14.28 15.41
CA LYS A 151 -12.84 14.23 16.45
C LYS A 151 -14.23 14.57 15.89
N ARG A 152 -14.35 15.59 15.04
CA ARG A 152 -15.63 15.95 14.38
C ARG A 152 -16.10 14.83 13.46
N GLU A 153 -15.22 14.34 12.59
CA GLU A 153 -15.53 13.30 11.59
C GLU A 153 -15.97 11.96 12.21
N THR A 154 -15.46 11.65 13.39
CA THR A 154 -15.78 10.38 14.07
C THR A 154 -16.80 10.53 15.21
N GLY A 155 -17.36 11.73 15.41
CA GLY A 155 -18.22 12.01 16.58
C GLY A 155 -17.53 11.76 17.93
N GLY A 156 -16.20 11.86 17.96
CA GLY A 156 -15.39 11.61 19.15
C GLY A 156 -15.10 10.14 19.43
N ARG A 157 -15.65 9.19 18.68
CA ARG A 157 -15.39 7.73 18.84
C ARG A 157 -13.96 7.37 18.48
N GLY A 158 -13.39 8.04 17.49
CA GLY A 158 -12.08 7.72 16.91
C GLY A 158 -12.16 6.76 15.72
N VAL A 159 -10.98 6.42 15.16
CA VAL A 159 -10.83 5.58 13.97
C VAL A 159 -10.49 4.14 14.34
N ASP A 160 -11.04 3.17 13.61
CA ASP A 160 -10.84 1.75 13.92
C ASP A 160 -9.48 1.25 13.41
N VAL A 161 -9.05 1.76 12.24
CA VAL A 161 -7.74 1.47 11.65
C VAL A 161 -7.09 2.77 11.21
N ALA A 162 -5.79 2.93 11.50
CA ALA A 162 -4.97 4.00 10.93
C ALA A 162 -3.82 3.38 10.13
N PHE A 163 -3.71 3.77 8.86
CA PHE A 163 -2.63 3.37 7.95
C PHE A 163 -1.61 4.50 7.88
N ASP A 164 -0.42 4.28 8.42
CA ASP A 164 0.61 5.31 8.50
C ASP A 164 1.91 4.95 7.76
N PRO A 165 2.11 5.47 6.54
CA PRO A 165 3.38 5.43 5.83
C PRO A 165 4.26 6.66 6.10
N VAL A 166 3.82 7.61 6.94
CA VAL A 166 4.43 8.95 7.11
C VAL A 166 5.31 9.04 8.34
N GLY A 167 4.81 8.57 9.48
CA GLY A 167 5.49 8.76 10.77
C GLY A 167 5.45 10.21 11.27
N GLY A 168 6.44 10.59 12.07
CA GLY A 168 6.57 11.94 12.61
C GLY A 168 5.37 12.40 13.45
N ALA A 169 5.07 13.69 13.44
CA ALA A 169 4.00 14.28 14.25
C ALA A 169 2.60 13.75 13.91
N ALA A 170 2.33 13.39 12.66
CA ALA A 170 1.03 12.87 12.25
C ALA A 170 0.70 11.53 12.90
N PHE A 171 1.71 10.68 13.14
CA PHE A 171 1.56 9.43 13.88
C PHE A 171 1.00 9.65 15.29
N GLU A 172 1.51 10.65 16.01
CA GLU A 172 1.04 10.94 17.38
C GLU A 172 -0.43 11.38 17.38
N VAL A 173 -0.84 12.19 16.41
CA VAL A 173 -2.24 12.57 16.25
C VAL A 173 -3.11 11.34 15.97
N ALA A 174 -2.68 10.47 15.06
CA ALA A 174 -3.39 9.23 14.76
C ALA A 174 -3.51 8.32 16.00
N ALA A 175 -2.43 8.14 16.78
CA ALA A 175 -2.44 7.34 18.00
C ALA A 175 -3.45 7.84 19.03
N ARG A 176 -3.59 9.17 19.17
CA ARG A 176 -4.60 9.79 20.05
C ARG A 176 -6.02 9.68 19.51
N ALA A 177 -6.18 9.61 18.20
CA ALA A 177 -7.46 9.51 17.51
C ALA A 177 -7.99 8.07 17.34
N MET A 178 -7.25 7.05 17.81
CA MET A 178 -7.72 5.66 17.74
C MET A 178 -9.02 5.45 18.54
N ALA A 179 -9.93 4.68 17.98
CA ALA A 179 -11.06 4.12 18.71
C ALA A 179 -10.60 3.06 19.72
N ARG A 180 -11.45 2.68 20.66
CA ARG A 180 -11.18 1.53 21.53
C ARG A 180 -10.97 0.28 20.67
N THR A 181 -9.95 -0.50 20.98
CA THR A 181 -9.50 -1.71 20.22
C THR A 181 -9.06 -1.44 18.78
N GLY A 182 -8.79 -0.18 18.41
CA GLY A 182 -8.30 0.18 17.10
C GLY A 182 -6.88 -0.33 16.81
N ARG A 183 -6.50 -0.34 15.54
CA ARG A 183 -5.19 -0.84 15.07
C ARG A 183 -4.47 0.27 14.31
N LEU A 184 -3.31 0.70 14.83
CA LEU A 184 -2.43 1.68 14.20
C LEU A 184 -1.33 0.92 13.43
N LEU A 185 -1.36 0.98 12.12
CA LEU A 185 -0.41 0.29 11.25
C LEU A 185 0.81 1.15 10.99
N VAL A 186 1.99 0.65 11.36
CA VAL A 186 3.28 1.26 11.05
C VAL A 186 3.77 0.68 9.72
N VAL A 187 3.68 1.49 8.66
CA VAL A 187 4.00 1.08 7.28
C VAL A 187 5.31 1.69 6.81
N GLY A 188 5.60 2.95 7.21
CA GLY A 188 6.80 3.64 6.78
C GLY A 188 7.03 4.95 7.53
N PHE A 189 8.08 5.65 7.13
CA PHE A 189 8.55 6.88 7.75
C PHE A 189 8.92 7.93 6.69
N ALA A 190 7.97 8.23 5.78
CA ALA A 190 8.21 9.14 4.65
C ALA A 190 8.54 10.58 5.11
N SER A 191 8.18 10.97 6.34
CA SER A 191 8.62 12.24 6.95
C SER A 191 10.12 12.28 7.25
N GLY A 192 10.80 11.11 7.29
CA GLY A 192 12.19 10.98 7.76
C GLY A 192 12.32 10.85 9.27
N GLU A 193 11.23 10.95 10.02
CA GLU A 193 11.22 10.87 11.48
C GLU A 193 10.51 9.59 11.96
N ILE A 194 11.24 8.79 12.78
CA ILE A 194 10.67 7.62 13.44
C ILE A 194 9.95 8.10 14.71
N PRO A 195 8.61 7.94 14.80
CA PRO A 195 7.83 8.46 15.91
C PRO A 195 8.06 7.68 17.19
N LYS A 196 7.85 8.35 18.33
CA LYS A 196 7.80 7.72 19.65
C LYS A 196 6.35 7.56 20.08
N LEU A 197 6.01 6.38 20.59
CA LEU A 197 4.68 6.09 21.12
C LEU A 197 4.70 6.07 22.64
N ALA A 198 3.83 6.87 23.24
CA ALA A 198 3.56 6.79 24.67
C ALA A 198 2.68 5.56 24.97
N ALA A 199 3.22 4.55 25.65
CA ALA A 199 2.56 3.27 25.88
C ALA A 199 1.22 3.38 26.63
N ASN A 200 1.04 4.41 27.45
CA ASN A 200 -0.22 4.68 28.13
C ASN A 200 -1.39 4.97 27.17
N LEU A 201 -1.14 5.48 25.95
CA LEU A 201 -2.18 5.66 24.94
C LEU A 201 -2.73 4.31 24.48
N VAL A 202 -1.86 3.33 24.29
CA VAL A 202 -2.24 1.96 23.90
C VAL A 202 -3.08 1.33 25.00
N LEU A 203 -2.64 1.45 26.26
CA LEU A 203 -3.36 0.93 27.43
C LEU A 203 -4.77 1.53 27.54
N LEU A 204 -4.87 2.87 27.49
CA LEU A 204 -6.16 3.57 27.71
C LEU A 204 -7.19 3.35 26.61
N LYS A 205 -6.73 3.03 25.39
CA LYS A 205 -7.59 2.74 24.23
C LYS A 205 -7.76 1.24 23.98
N GLU A 206 -7.05 0.37 24.72
CA GLU A 206 -6.96 -1.05 24.41
C GLU A 206 -6.59 -1.29 22.92
N SER A 207 -5.87 -0.33 22.32
CA SER A 207 -5.51 -0.35 20.91
C SER A 207 -4.24 -1.17 20.67
N SER A 208 -3.98 -1.51 19.40
CA SER A 208 -2.77 -2.22 19.00
C SER A 208 -1.95 -1.36 18.04
N VAL A 209 -0.62 -1.46 18.17
CA VAL A 209 0.32 -0.94 17.16
C VAL A 209 0.88 -2.13 16.39
N VAL A 210 0.71 -2.13 15.09
CA VAL A 210 0.95 -3.29 14.23
C VAL A 210 1.96 -2.93 13.16
N GLY A 211 3.10 -3.61 13.14
CA GLY A 211 4.10 -3.44 12.09
C GLY A 211 3.64 -4.06 10.76
N VAL A 212 3.97 -3.39 9.67
CA VAL A 212 3.74 -3.86 8.30
C VAL A 212 5.08 -3.89 7.59
N PHE A 213 5.65 -5.09 7.44
CA PHE A 213 6.89 -5.28 6.68
C PHE A 213 6.62 -6.19 5.47
N TRP A 214 6.04 -5.59 4.43
CA TRP A 214 5.59 -6.29 3.24
C TRP A 214 6.74 -7.03 2.50
N GLY A 215 7.93 -6.43 2.42
CA GLY A 215 9.09 -7.09 1.80
C GLY A 215 9.47 -8.40 2.47
N ASN A 216 9.35 -8.51 3.80
CA ASN A 216 9.54 -9.78 4.50
C ASN A 216 8.39 -10.75 4.23
N PHE A 217 7.15 -10.28 4.23
CA PHE A 217 5.96 -11.09 3.93
C PHE A 217 6.08 -11.78 2.57
N VAL A 218 6.48 -11.05 1.53
CA VAL A 218 6.68 -11.60 0.17
C VAL A 218 7.66 -12.78 0.17
N ASN A 219 8.67 -12.76 1.02
CA ASN A 219 9.69 -13.82 1.10
C ASN A 219 9.28 -14.99 1.98
N THR A 220 8.48 -14.74 3.02
CA THR A 220 8.13 -15.76 4.03
C THR A 220 6.79 -16.44 3.77
N GLU A 221 5.89 -15.79 3.03
CA GLU A 221 4.53 -16.28 2.75
C GLU A 221 4.20 -16.20 1.24
N PRO A 222 4.98 -16.86 0.35
CA PRO A 222 4.86 -16.69 -1.11
C PRO A 222 3.51 -17.15 -1.66
N GLU A 223 2.86 -18.14 -1.05
CA GLU A 223 1.54 -18.61 -1.47
C GLU A 223 0.46 -17.57 -1.20
N LEU A 224 0.45 -16.99 0.00
CA LEU A 224 -0.47 -15.92 0.37
C LEU A 224 -0.19 -14.63 -0.44
N TYR A 225 1.08 -14.36 -0.75
CA TYR A 225 1.44 -13.27 -1.65
C TYR A 225 0.85 -13.47 -3.06
N ALA A 226 0.93 -14.68 -3.59
CA ALA A 226 0.31 -15.02 -4.88
C ALA A 226 -1.23 -14.90 -4.84
N GLU A 227 -1.87 -15.27 -3.72
CA GLU A 227 -3.31 -15.07 -3.52
C GLU A 227 -3.69 -13.59 -3.50
N ASN A 228 -2.92 -12.78 -2.77
CA ASN A 228 -3.14 -11.33 -2.71
C ASN A 228 -3.06 -10.69 -4.10
N ASN A 229 -2.08 -11.07 -4.92
CA ASN A 229 -1.95 -10.56 -6.28
C ASN A 229 -3.13 -10.98 -7.17
N ARG A 230 -3.60 -12.23 -7.06
CA ARG A 230 -4.79 -12.69 -7.79
C ARG A 230 -6.03 -11.88 -7.41
N GLU A 231 -6.24 -11.59 -6.12
CA GLU A 231 -7.35 -10.75 -5.64
C GLU A 231 -7.25 -9.32 -6.19
N LEU A 232 -6.05 -8.72 -6.17
CA LEU A 232 -5.82 -7.37 -6.70
C LEU A 232 -6.07 -7.30 -8.22
N PHE A 233 -5.62 -8.29 -8.98
CA PHE A 233 -5.84 -8.36 -10.44
C PHE A 233 -7.32 -8.57 -10.78
N ASP A 234 -8.04 -9.42 -10.03
CA ASP A 234 -9.49 -9.59 -10.17
C ASP A 234 -10.23 -8.28 -9.86
N TRP A 235 -9.91 -7.62 -8.76
CA TRP A 235 -10.52 -6.34 -8.41
C TRP A 235 -10.27 -5.26 -9.45
N HIS A 236 -9.06 -5.18 -9.98
CA HIS A 236 -8.72 -4.24 -11.06
C HIS A 236 -9.51 -4.56 -12.34
N THR A 237 -9.48 -5.81 -12.79
CA THR A 237 -10.19 -6.26 -13.99
C THR A 237 -11.71 -5.99 -13.91
N ARG A 238 -12.28 -6.14 -12.73
CA ARG A 238 -13.70 -5.84 -12.45
C ARG A 238 -13.97 -4.37 -12.13
N SER A 239 -12.98 -3.51 -12.23
CA SER A 239 -13.07 -2.07 -11.89
C SER A 239 -13.54 -1.79 -10.46
N VAL A 240 -13.32 -2.72 -9.53
CA VAL A 240 -13.55 -2.54 -8.08
C VAL A 240 -12.50 -1.59 -7.50
N ILE A 241 -11.27 -1.69 -8.00
CA ILE A 241 -10.17 -0.79 -7.71
C ILE A 241 -9.63 -0.19 -9.01
N ARG A 242 -8.99 0.98 -8.91
CA ARG A 242 -8.34 1.64 -10.05
C ARG A 242 -6.97 2.16 -9.63
N THR A 243 -5.97 1.90 -10.44
CA THR A 243 -4.66 2.52 -10.33
C THR A 243 -4.71 3.97 -10.81
N ARG A 244 -3.78 4.77 -10.33
CA ARG A 244 -3.57 6.12 -10.86
C ARG A 244 -2.14 6.23 -11.37
N ILE A 245 -2.02 6.41 -12.66
CA ILE A 245 -0.75 6.67 -13.34
C ILE A 245 -0.70 8.17 -13.64
N ASP A 246 0.24 8.88 -13.01
CA ASP A 246 0.38 10.33 -13.23
C ASP A 246 1.09 10.61 -14.56
N GLU A 247 2.12 9.82 -14.89
CA GLU A 247 2.90 9.99 -16.11
C GLU A 247 3.56 8.66 -16.51
N SER A 248 3.56 8.34 -17.80
CA SER A 248 4.36 7.27 -18.39
C SER A 248 5.47 7.87 -19.24
N ARG A 249 6.71 7.48 -19.01
CA ARG A 249 7.89 7.97 -19.74
C ARG A 249 8.56 6.82 -20.50
N PRO A 250 9.12 7.09 -21.72
CA PRO A 250 9.87 6.09 -22.47
C PRO A 250 11.16 5.68 -21.73
#